data_4c4ce40be435bd0f748bfe2e2e41e6ff
#
_entry.id   4c4ce40be435bd0f748bfe2e2e41e6ff
#
_cell.length_a   1.000
_cell.length_b   1.000
_cell.length_c   1.000
_cell.angle_alpha   90.00
_cell.angle_beta   90.00
_cell.angle_gamma   90.00
#
_symmetry.space_group_name_H-M   'P 1'
#
loop_
_entity.id
_entity.type
_entity.pdbx_description
1 polymer ?
#
loop_
_entity_poly.entity_id
_entity_poly.type
_entity_poly.pdbx_seq_one_letter_code
_entity_poly.pdbx_strand_id
1 'polypeptide(L)'
;QEYLSEWQVVVSSANAGGQKRDNQIEIIDNHSAFGRSRVALGSFKTETEAINFYHYCKATLIRFMFLMTDEALTSLGKKVPDVLDYSDKNALIDTQLYALVGLTTEEISYVESVVKTKEMVSVYDQMLSMSYDDLVKHLLKKYGAAKHDYFTDRECTIKNKLVSRTAEGLFCHHIDEDKAIMLSNDEYAARNPFEYQKKNRLVYCNLLEHLLLHVKIAEEPRNPDANESELPGIGGAINYLCKQLNDIYAGKEPAEEWRKTVAAKVQDNFDDYIRILRHLWSVIEQNPLYKTIITKQMLCTGWDGKIVERVLEEME
;
A
#
# COMPACT_ATOMS: atom_id res chain seq x y z
N GLN A 1 34.74 13.20 -9.76
CA GLN A 1 35.30 12.17 -8.88
C GLN A 1 35.34 12.59 -7.40
N GLU A 2 35.23 13.89 -7.11
CA GLU A 2 35.36 14.47 -5.77
C GLU A 2 34.19 14.13 -4.84
N TYR A 3 33.01 13.80 -5.37
CA TYR A 3 31.77 13.56 -4.60
C TYR A 3 31.36 12.08 -4.49
N LEU A 4 32.17 11.15 -4.98
CA LEU A 4 31.86 9.70 -4.92
C LEU A 4 31.93 9.10 -3.50
N SER A 5 32.42 9.86 -2.52
CA SER A 5 32.50 9.46 -1.12
C SER A 5 31.44 10.14 -0.24
N GLU A 6 30.46 10.82 -0.86
CA GLU A 6 29.41 11.56 -0.17
C GLU A 6 28.03 11.00 -0.54
N TRP A 7 27.10 11.09 0.39
CA TRP A 7 25.68 10.83 0.15
C TRP A 7 25.11 11.92 -0.77
N GLN A 8 24.35 11.54 -1.78
CA GLN A 8 23.84 12.49 -2.76
C GLN A 8 22.32 12.38 -2.86
N VAL A 9 21.66 13.52 -2.93
CA VAL A 9 20.23 13.60 -3.27
C VAL A 9 20.15 14.01 -4.73
N VAL A 10 19.56 13.14 -5.54
CA VAL A 10 19.48 13.30 -6.99
C VAL A 10 18.04 13.36 -7.48
N VAL A 11 17.83 14.05 -8.59
CA VAL A 11 16.52 14.17 -9.24
C VAL A 11 16.63 13.86 -10.73
N SER A 12 15.55 13.39 -11.33
CA SER A 12 15.46 13.29 -12.79
C SER A 12 15.66 14.67 -13.43
N SER A 13 16.43 14.77 -14.51
CA SER A 13 16.63 16.01 -15.26
C SER A 13 15.32 16.56 -15.89
N ALA A 14 14.31 15.70 -16.03
CA ALA A 14 12.98 16.06 -16.53
C ALA A 14 11.95 15.88 -15.40
N ASN A 15 11.81 16.88 -14.52
CA ASN A 15 10.81 16.86 -13.46
C ASN A 15 10.02 18.17 -13.40
N ALA A 16 8.77 18.08 -12.92
CA ALA A 16 7.96 19.24 -12.61
C ALA A 16 8.03 19.47 -11.08
N GLY A 17 8.72 20.51 -10.65
CA GLY A 17 9.06 20.79 -9.26
C GLY A 17 7.88 20.88 -8.31
N GLY A 18 6.75 21.43 -8.77
CA GLY A 18 5.53 21.55 -7.97
C GLY A 18 4.69 20.28 -7.84
N GLN A 19 5.01 19.23 -8.57
CA GLN A 19 4.26 17.98 -8.48
C GLN A 19 4.90 17.05 -7.42
N LYS A 20 4.10 16.53 -6.49
CA LYS A 20 4.56 15.46 -5.60
C LYS A 20 4.66 14.14 -6.38
N ARG A 21 5.77 13.92 -7.06
CA ARG A 21 6.12 12.62 -7.65
C ARG A 21 7.29 12.06 -6.89
N ASP A 22 7.04 11.09 -6.02
CA ASP A 22 8.06 10.51 -5.14
C ASP A 22 9.18 9.77 -5.88
N ASN A 23 8.90 9.28 -7.08
CA ASN A 23 9.85 8.54 -7.91
C ASN A 23 10.89 9.39 -8.65
N GLN A 24 10.92 10.70 -8.46
CA GLN A 24 11.85 11.59 -9.17
C GLN A 24 13.06 12.00 -8.34
N ILE A 25 12.99 11.87 -7.01
CA ILE A 25 14.08 12.18 -6.10
C ILE A 25 14.55 10.89 -5.45
N GLU A 26 15.84 10.67 -5.41
CA GLU A 26 16.45 9.52 -4.75
C GLU A 26 17.65 9.95 -3.92
N ILE A 27 17.95 9.17 -2.88
CA ILE A 27 19.19 9.24 -2.14
C ILE A 27 20.13 8.19 -2.71
N ILE A 28 21.32 8.61 -3.12
CA ILE A 28 22.39 7.72 -3.60
C ILE A 28 23.43 7.64 -2.49
N ASP A 29 23.81 6.43 -2.12
CA ASP A 29 24.81 6.19 -1.09
C ASP A 29 26.21 6.67 -1.53
N ASN A 30 27.12 6.74 -0.54
CA ASN A 30 28.48 7.21 -0.73
C ASN A 30 29.43 6.21 -1.45
N HIS A 31 28.86 5.15 -2.04
CA HIS A 31 29.60 4.14 -2.82
C HIS A 31 29.03 3.94 -4.22
N SER A 32 27.91 4.59 -4.53
CA SER A 32 27.19 4.43 -5.79
C SER A 32 27.28 5.67 -6.67
N ALA A 33 27.11 5.50 -8.00
CA ALA A 33 27.07 6.58 -8.96
C ALA A 33 25.74 6.55 -9.74
N PHE A 34 25.32 7.71 -10.23
CA PHE A 34 24.09 7.85 -11.03
C PHE A 34 24.38 8.25 -12.48
N GLY A 35 23.44 7.93 -13.38
CA GLY A 35 23.58 8.18 -14.81
C GLY A 35 23.22 9.61 -15.23
N ARG A 36 23.46 9.92 -16.52
CA ARG A 36 23.29 11.27 -17.13
C ARG A 36 21.87 11.82 -17.11
N SER A 37 20.85 10.98 -16.87
CA SER A 37 19.44 11.40 -16.75
C SER A 37 19.10 11.99 -15.39
N ARG A 38 20.05 12.08 -14.47
CA ARG A 38 19.87 12.59 -13.11
C ARG A 38 20.82 13.76 -12.85
N VAL A 39 20.38 14.62 -11.94
CA VAL A 39 21.12 15.78 -11.48
C VAL A 39 21.21 15.72 -9.96
N ALA A 40 22.40 15.93 -9.39
CA ALA A 40 22.56 16.08 -7.95
C ALA A 40 22.00 17.42 -7.50
N LEU A 41 21.11 17.41 -6.52
CA LEU A 41 20.60 18.61 -5.86
C LEU A 41 21.51 19.02 -4.68
N GLY A 42 22.10 18.05 -3.99
CA GLY A 42 23.02 18.26 -2.90
C GLY A 42 23.88 17.03 -2.63
N SER A 43 25.05 17.24 -2.00
CA SER A 43 25.97 16.20 -1.53
C SER A 43 26.26 16.40 -0.05
N PHE A 44 26.28 15.34 0.73
CA PHE A 44 26.31 15.37 2.18
C PHE A 44 27.31 14.35 2.74
N LYS A 45 27.92 14.68 3.87
CA LYS A 45 28.88 13.80 4.54
C LYS A 45 28.20 12.62 5.27
N THR A 46 26.95 12.81 5.70
CA THR A 46 26.19 11.83 6.45
C THR A 46 24.89 11.48 5.78
N GLU A 47 24.41 10.26 6.00
CA GLU A 47 23.11 9.81 5.54
C GLU A 47 21.96 10.65 6.13
N THR A 48 22.07 11.03 7.41
CA THR A 48 21.08 11.88 8.09
C THR A 48 20.87 13.22 7.38
N GLU A 49 21.96 13.89 7.00
CA GLU A 49 21.88 15.15 6.25
C GLU A 49 21.20 14.94 4.88
N ALA A 50 21.56 13.87 4.17
CA ALA A 50 20.94 13.54 2.88
C ALA A 50 19.44 13.24 3.03
N ILE A 51 19.03 12.51 4.06
CA ILE A 51 17.62 12.22 4.34
C ILE A 51 16.86 13.51 4.66
N ASN A 52 17.40 14.37 5.50
CA ASN A 52 16.76 15.64 5.85
C ASN A 52 16.64 16.56 4.64
N PHE A 53 17.68 16.66 3.81
CA PHE A 53 17.60 17.42 2.56
C PHE A 53 16.62 16.80 1.55
N TYR A 54 16.52 15.49 1.50
CA TYR A 54 15.48 14.80 0.72
C TYR A 54 14.08 15.22 1.20
N HIS A 55 13.84 15.25 2.52
CA HIS A 55 12.57 15.74 3.07
C HIS A 55 12.34 17.21 2.77
N TYR A 56 13.38 18.04 2.83
CA TYR A 56 13.30 19.45 2.40
C TYR A 56 12.86 19.58 0.94
N CYS A 57 13.43 18.82 0.03
CA CYS A 57 13.02 18.84 -1.39
C CYS A 57 11.55 18.43 -1.60
N LYS A 58 11.00 17.66 -0.66
CA LYS A 58 9.61 17.18 -0.66
C LYS A 58 8.68 18.01 0.21
N ALA A 59 9.20 18.95 0.96
CA ALA A 59 8.43 19.77 1.89
C ALA A 59 7.29 20.52 1.18
N THR A 60 6.17 20.67 1.87
CA THR A 60 4.95 21.24 1.31
C THR A 60 5.15 22.70 0.88
N LEU A 61 5.83 23.50 1.70
CA LEU A 61 6.13 24.90 1.35
C LEU A 61 7.02 25.00 0.10
N ILE A 62 8.05 24.14 -0.01
CA ILE A 62 8.94 24.11 -1.18
C ILE A 62 8.15 23.79 -2.46
N ARG A 63 7.25 22.81 -2.38
CA ARG A 63 6.36 22.43 -3.49
C ARG A 63 5.42 23.54 -3.87
N PHE A 64 4.86 24.24 -2.89
CA PHE A 64 4.02 25.41 -3.13
C PHE A 64 4.76 26.50 -3.88
N MET A 65 5.99 26.83 -3.49
CA MET A 65 6.82 27.82 -4.17
C MET A 65 7.11 27.44 -5.64
N PHE A 66 7.36 26.16 -5.91
CA PHE A 66 7.55 25.68 -7.27
C PHE A 66 6.26 25.73 -8.12
N LEU A 67 5.12 25.46 -7.52
CA LEU A 67 3.81 25.62 -8.20
C LEU A 67 3.56 27.08 -8.58
N MET A 68 3.92 28.03 -7.71
CA MET A 68 3.76 29.45 -7.96
C MET A 68 4.73 30.01 -9.00
N THR A 69 5.87 29.39 -9.21
CA THR A 69 6.92 29.86 -10.11
C THR A 69 7.07 29.04 -11.38
N ASP A 70 6.33 27.94 -11.51
CA ASP A 70 6.44 26.96 -12.61
C ASP A 70 7.87 26.45 -12.85
N GLU A 71 8.64 26.30 -11.77
CA GLU A 71 10.04 25.87 -11.81
C GLU A 71 10.20 24.38 -11.53
N ALA A 72 11.27 23.78 -12.04
CA ALA A 72 11.66 22.41 -11.75
C ALA A 72 12.55 22.34 -10.50
N LEU A 73 12.60 21.17 -9.84
CA LEU A 73 13.47 20.93 -8.67
C LEU A 73 14.95 21.20 -8.95
N THR A 74 15.40 21.09 -10.18
CA THR A 74 16.76 21.47 -10.60
C THR A 74 17.07 22.96 -10.41
N SER A 75 16.05 23.80 -10.20
CA SER A 75 16.20 25.22 -9.87
C SER A 75 16.20 25.50 -8.36
N LEU A 76 16.18 24.49 -7.50
CA LEU A 76 16.06 24.62 -6.04
C LEU A 76 17.04 25.63 -5.47
N GLY A 77 18.32 25.46 -5.69
CA GLY A 77 19.37 26.32 -5.14
C GLY A 77 19.39 27.76 -5.69
N LYS A 78 18.58 28.07 -6.72
CA LYS A 78 18.48 29.41 -7.31
C LYS A 78 17.26 30.19 -6.84
N LYS A 79 16.19 29.49 -6.48
CA LYS A 79 14.86 30.08 -6.24
C LYS A 79 14.41 29.98 -4.79
N VAL A 80 14.93 29.02 -4.07
CA VAL A 80 14.54 28.76 -2.67
C VAL A 80 15.80 28.83 -1.80
N PRO A 81 15.80 29.65 -0.75
CA PRO A 81 16.96 29.74 0.15
C PRO A 81 17.10 28.44 0.92
N ASP A 82 18.31 27.94 0.97
CA ASP A 82 18.73 26.81 1.78
C ASP A 82 19.30 27.36 3.10
N VAL A 83 18.51 27.26 4.15
CA VAL A 83 18.79 27.89 5.45
C VAL A 83 18.56 26.95 6.63
N LEU A 84 18.36 25.66 6.36
CA LEU A 84 18.09 24.65 7.38
C LEU A 84 19.37 23.93 7.81
N ASP A 85 19.40 23.53 9.08
CA ASP A 85 20.39 22.58 9.58
C ASP A 85 19.90 21.15 9.35
N TYR A 86 20.52 20.48 8.38
CA TYR A 86 20.17 19.10 8.02
C TYR A 86 20.81 18.05 8.94
N SER A 87 21.64 18.43 9.89
CA SER A 87 22.29 17.48 10.81
C SER A 87 21.38 16.97 11.93
N ASP A 88 20.26 17.66 12.19
CA ASP A 88 19.30 17.28 13.24
C ASP A 88 18.52 16.02 12.84
N LYS A 89 18.65 14.96 13.65
CA LYS A 89 17.95 13.67 13.43
C LYS A 89 16.43 13.75 13.57
N ASN A 90 15.92 14.77 14.28
CA ASN A 90 14.50 14.96 14.56
C ASN A 90 13.92 16.15 13.80
N ALA A 91 14.55 16.57 12.72
CA ALA A 91 14.13 17.72 11.94
C ALA A 91 12.72 17.56 11.39
N LEU A 92 11.79 18.37 11.89
CA LEU A 92 10.44 18.52 11.33
C LEU A 92 10.49 19.63 10.26
N ILE A 93 10.85 19.27 9.05
CA ILE A 93 11.21 20.22 7.98
C ILE A 93 10.09 21.22 7.67
N ASP A 94 8.87 20.75 7.45
CA ASP A 94 7.73 21.65 7.14
C ASP A 94 7.48 22.64 8.30
N THR A 95 7.52 22.18 9.54
CA THR A 95 7.34 23.04 10.72
C THR A 95 8.45 24.09 10.82
N GLN A 96 9.71 23.73 10.57
CA GLN A 96 10.81 24.67 10.56
C GLN A 96 10.66 25.71 9.44
N LEU A 97 10.26 25.29 8.25
CA LEU A 97 10.04 26.18 7.10
C LEU A 97 8.89 27.16 7.36
N TYR A 98 7.79 26.70 7.90
CA TYR A 98 6.63 27.57 8.25
C TYR A 98 7.03 28.62 9.30
N ALA A 99 7.76 28.19 10.33
CA ALA A 99 8.27 29.11 11.36
C ALA A 99 9.28 30.12 10.80
N LEU A 100 10.20 29.66 9.93
CA LEU A 100 11.22 30.52 9.32
C LEU A 100 10.61 31.63 8.47
N VAL A 101 9.57 31.30 7.69
CA VAL A 101 8.88 32.25 6.83
C VAL A 101 7.84 33.07 7.60
N GLY A 102 7.48 32.63 8.81
CA GLY A 102 6.52 33.31 9.68
C GLY A 102 5.06 33.19 9.20
N LEU A 103 4.68 32.03 8.64
CA LEU A 103 3.32 31.80 8.18
C LEU A 103 2.35 31.67 9.35
N THR A 104 1.16 32.27 9.17
CA THR A 104 0.01 32.07 10.08
C THR A 104 -0.62 30.70 9.87
N THR A 105 -1.46 30.26 10.81
CA THR A 105 -2.19 29.00 10.70
C THR A 105 -3.09 28.93 9.46
N GLU A 106 -3.70 30.07 9.10
CA GLU A 106 -4.55 30.19 7.91
C GLU A 106 -3.73 30.07 6.62
N GLU A 107 -2.56 30.69 6.58
CA GLU A 107 -1.64 30.61 5.43
C GLU A 107 -1.07 29.17 5.29
N ILE A 108 -0.71 28.53 6.39
CA ILE A 108 -0.29 27.11 6.39
C ILE A 108 -1.41 26.24 5.82
N SER A 109 -2.64 26.38 6.32
CA SER A 109 -3.79 25.63 5.81
C SER A 109 -4.03 25.87 4.31
N TYR A 110 -3.85 27.10 3.86
CA TYR A 110 -3.94 27.42 2.43
C TYR A 110 -2.84 26.73 1.62
N VAL A 111 -1.57 26.85 2.03
CA VAL A 111 -0.43 26.19 1.40
C VAL A 111 -0.65 24.69 1.28
N GLU A 112 -1.06 24.05 2.37
CA GLU A 112 -1.36 22.61 2.42
C GLU A 112 -2.54 22.23 1.52
N SER A 113 -3.54 23.10 1.38
CA SER A 113 -4.69 22.87 0.49
C SER A 113 -4.33 22.96 -0.99
N VAL A 114 -3.40 23.85 -1.36
CA VAL A 114 -2.95 24.07 -2.75
C VAL A 114 -1.96 23.02 -3.18
N VAL A 115 -0.99 22.76 -2.33
CA VAL A 115 -0.07 21.63 -2.48
C VAL A 115 -0.81 20.37 -2.04
N LYS A 116 -2.09 20.27 -2.41
CA LYS A 116 -2.73 18.96 -2.28
C LYS A 116 -1.71 17.96 -2.76
N THR A 117 -1.28 17.11 -1.83
CA THR A 117 -0.78 15.82 -2.19
C THR A 117 -1.66 15.42 -3.37
N LYS A 118 -1.17 15.45 -4.63
CA LYS A 118 -1.45 14.31 -5.43
C LYS A 118 -0.84 13.24 -4.58
N GLU A 119 -1.58 12.75 -3.61
CA GLU A 119 -1.39 11.43 -3.11
C GLU A 119 -1.08 10.70 -4.38
N MET A 120 0.09 10.11 -4.50
CA MET A 120 0.25 9.11 -5.52
C MET A 120 -0.93 8.24 -5.24
N VAL A 121 -1.91 8.29 -6.18
CA VAL A 121 -3.09 7.44 -6.04
C VAL A 121 -2.44 6.09 -5.93
N SER A 122 -2.34 5.61 -4.71
CA SER A 122 -1.61 4.39 -4.42
C SER A 122 -2.12 3.36 -5.40
N VAL A 123 -1.27 2.48 -5.88
CA VAL A 123 -1.73 1.38 -6.72
C VAL A 123 -2.93 0.70 -6.06
N TYR A 124 -2.96 0.65 -4.73
CA TYR A 124 -4.08 0.11 -3.95
C TYR A 124 -5.32 1.01 -3.94
N ASP A 125 -5.18 2.34 -3.98
CA ASP A 125 -6.31 3.28 -4.11
C ASP A 125 -6.94 3.17 -5.51
N GLN A 126 -6.12 2.96 -6.56
CA GLN A 126 -6.63 2.64 -7.89
C GLN A 126 -7.42 1.33 -7.87
N MET A 127 -6.89 0.29 -7.20
CA MET A 127 -7.57 -0.98 -7.04
C MET A 127 -8.85 -0.87 -6.21
N LEU A 128 -8.88 -0.02 -5.16
CA LEU A 128 -10.08 0.27 -4.38
C LEU A 128 -11.20 0.91 -5.22
N SER A 129 -10.86 1.66 -6.27
CA SER A 129 -11.84 2.26 -7.18
C SER A 129 -12.36 1.30 -8.25
N MET A 130 -11.76 0.12 -8.42
CA MET A 130 -12.18 -0.89 -9.40
C MET A 130 -13.39 -1.68 -8.90
N SER A 131 -14.20 -2.20 -9.83
CA SER A 131 -15.13 -3.29 -9.54
C SER A 131 -14.37 -4.59 -9.24
N TYR A 132 -15.05 -5.58 -8.61
CA TYR A 132 -14.44 -6.89 -8.40
C TYR A 132 -13.90 -7.51 -9.69
N ASP A 133 -14.69 -7.48 -10.76
CA ASP A 133 -14.29 -8.04 -12.07
C ASP A 133 -13.08 -7.32 -12.69
N ASP A 134 -13.02 -6.00 -12.55
CA ASP A 134 -11.92 -5.23 -13.12
C ASP A 134 -10.64 -5.42 -12.29
N LEU A 135 -10.75 -5.57 -10.97
CA LEU A 135 -9.64 -5.94 -10.10
C LEU A 135 -9.09 -7.34 -10.47
N VAL A 136 -9.97 -8.32 -10.69
CA VAL A 136 -9.58 -9.66 -11.16
C VAL A 136 -8.85 -9.58 -12.52
N LYS A 137 -9.37 -8.83 -13.48
CA LYS A 137 -8.71 -8.62 -14.79
C LYS A 137 -7.36 -7.94 -14.64
N HIS A 138 -7.26 -6.93 -13.78
CA HIS A 138 -6.01 -6.23 -13.47
C HIS A 138 -4.95 -7.21 -12.93
N LEU A 139 -5.31 -8.04 -11.96
CA LEU A 139 -4.42 -9.02 -11.36
C LEU A 139 -4.02 -10.14 -12.32
N LEU A 140 -4.95 -10.62 -13.16
CA LEU A 140 -4.62 -11.57 -14.24
C LEU A 140 -3.61 -10.97 -15.23
N LYS A 141 -3.72 -9.70 -15.56
CA LYS A 141 -2.75 -9.00 -16.41
C LYS A 141 -1.40 -8.86 -15.70
N LYS A 142 -1.41 -8.59 -14.41
CA LYS A 142 -0.20 -8.35 -13.59
C LYS A 142 0.61 -9.63 -13.35
N TYR A 143 -0.05 -10.73 -12.98
CA TYR A 143 0.61 -11.97 -12.52
C TYR A 143 0.47 -13.14 -13.48
N GLY A 144 -0.37 -13.02 -14.49
CA GLY A 144 -0.71 -14.09 -15.43
C GLY A 144 -1.76 -15.06 -14.86
N ALA A 145 -2.31 -15.87 -15.75
CA ALA A 145 -3.32 -16.87 -15.40
C ALA A 145 -2.69 -18.11 -14.74
N ALA A 146 -3.47 -18.80 -13.91
CA ALA A 146 -3.07 -20.09 -13.37
C ALA A 146 -2.95 -21.13 -14.49
N LYS A 147 -1.96 -22.01 -14.37
CA LYS A 147 -1.68 -23.06 -15.37
C LYS A 147 -2.37 -24.39 -15.05
N HIS A 148 -2.76 -24.57 -13.82
CA HIS A 148 -3.33 -25.80 -13.28
C HIS A 148 -4.59 -25.54 -12.47
N ASP A 149 -5.51 -26.53 -12.42
CA ASP A 149 -6.67 -26.51 -11.55
C ASP A 149 -6.23 -26.58 -10.08
N TYR A 150 -7.02 -26.01 -9.16
CA TYR A 150 -6.66 -25.92 -7.73
C TYR A 150 -6.59 -27.27 -7.03
N PHE A 151 -7.55 -28.16 -7.31
CA PHE A 151 -7.50 -29.56 -6.91
C PHE A 151 -7.21 -30.45 -8.11
N THR A 152 -6.57 -31.60 -7.87
CA THR A 152 -6.22 -32.58 -8.91
C THR A 152 -7.35 -33.53 -9.22
N ASP A 153 -8.30 -33.69 -8.31
CA ASP A 153 -9.46 -34.58 -8.37
C ASP A 153 -10.77 -33.81 -8.23
N ARG A 154 -11.84 -34.36 -8.78
CA ARG A 154 -13.19 -33.73 -8.73
C ARG A 154 -13.81 -33.72 -7.34
N GLU A 155 -13.41 -34.63 -6.51
CA GLU A 155 -13.81 -34.77 -5.10
C GLU A 155 -13.15 -33.72 -4.20
N CYS A 156 -12.23 -32.92 -4.75
CA CYS A 156 -11.47 -31.86 -4.07
C CYS A 156 -10.68 -32.35 -2.84
N THR A 157 -10.14 -33.56 -2.90
CA THR A 157 -9.39 -34.16 -1.78
C THR A 157 -7.89 -33.86 -1.83
N ILE A 158 -7.33 -33.61 -3.02
CA ILE A 158 -5.90 -33.42 -3.24
C ILE A 158 -5.62 -32.05 -3.85
N LYS A 159 -5.07 -31.13 -3.06
CA LYS A 159 -4.65 -29.81 -3.54
C LYS A 159 -3.48 -29.94 -4.53
N ASN A 160 -3.56 -29.25 -5.64
CA ASN A 160 -2.51 -29.26 -6.66
C ASN A 160 -1.37 -28.31 -6.26
N LYS A 161 -0.21 -28.88 -5.88
CA LYS A 161 0.97 -28.12 -5.47
C LYS A 161 1.51 -27.20 -6.57
N LEU A 162 1.24 -27.51 -7.84
CA LEU A 162 1.71 -26.73 -9.00
C LEU A 162 0.97 -25.38 -9.16
N VAL A 163 -0.15 -25.18 -8.44
CA VAL A 163 -0.86 -23.91 -8.38
C VAL A 163 -0.17 -22.91 -7.43
N SER A 164 0.58 -23.40 -6.44
CA SER A 164 1.20 -22.54 -5.44
C SER A 164 2.29 -21.63 -6.04
N ARG A 165 2.22 -20.33 -5.73
CA ARG A 165 3.25 -19.32 -6.00
C ARG A 165 3.69 -18.59 -4.73
N THR A 166 3.57 -19.24 -3.58
CA THR A 166 3.95 -18.67 -2.28
C THR A 166 5.46 -18.38 -2.19
N ALA A 167 6.30 -19.10 -2.93
CA ALA A 167 7.72 -18.79 -3.06
C ALA A 167 7.98 -17.43 -3.75
N GLU A 168 6.99 -16.89 -4.48
CA GLU A 168 7.00 -15.55 -5.07
C GLU A 168 6.26 -14.52 -4.19
N GLY A 169 5.77 -14.92 -3.01
CA GLY A 169 4.96 -14.10 -2.13
C GLY A 169 3.52 -13.88 -2.62
N LEU A 170 3.00 -14.81 -3.44
CA LEU A 170 1.67 -14.71 -4.02
C LEU A 170 0.74 -15.81 -3.50
N PHE A 171 -0.51 -15.43 -3.26
CA PHE A 171 -1.62 -16.34 -2.96
C PHE A 171 -2.41 -16.64 -4.23
N CYS A 172 -3.10 -17.77 -4.24
CA CYS A 172 -4.05 -18.15 -5.27
C CYS A 172 -5.47 -17.96 -4.72
N HIS A 173 -6.21 -17.01 -5.28
CA HIS A 173 -7.60 -16.70 -4.91
C HIS A 173 -8.55 -17.28 -5.95
N HIS A 174 -9.69 -17.83 -5.50
CA HIS A 174 -10.77 -18.31 -6.35
C HIS A 174 -11.67 -17.15 -6.76
N ILE A 175 -11.81 -16.92 -8.06
CA ILE A 175 -12.64 -15.83 -8.60
C ILE A 175 -14.10 -15.98 -8.18
N ASP A 176 -14.56 -17.22 -7.98
CA ASP A 176 -15.93 -17.54 -7.59
C ASP A 176 -16.19 -17.49 -6.08
N GLU A 177 -15.26 -16.94 -5.26
CA GLU A 177 -15.51 -16.68 -3.83
C GLU A 177 -16.57 -15.59 -3.58
N ASP A 178 -16.99 -14.88 -4.63
CA ASP A 178 -18.18 -14.04 -4.65
C ASP A 178 -19.50 -14.84 -4.66
N LYS A 179 -19.46 -16.15 -4.98
CA LYS A 179 -20.61 -17.05 -5.08
C LYS A 179 -20.63 -18.11 -3.98
N ALA A 180 -19.46 -18.53 -3.50
CA ALA A 180 -19.31 -19.57 -2.51
C ALA A 180 -18.05 -19.34 -1.68
N ILE A 181 -18.19 -19.42 -0.35
CA ILE A 181 -17.09 -19.19 0.59
C ILE A 181 -16.13 -20.37 0.67
N MET A 182 -14.89 -20.12 1.13
CA MET A 182 -13.90 -21.12 1.51
C MET A 182 -13.58 -22.16 0.43
N LEU A 183 -13.58 -21.77 -0.85
CA LEU A 183 -13.32 -22.67 -1.99
C LEU A 183 -11.92 -23.32 -1.97
N SER A 184 -11.02 -22.85 -1.14
CA SER A 184 -9.71 -23.45 -0.88
C SER A 184 -9.74 -24.57 0.15
N ASN A 185 -10.84 -24.77 0.88
CA ASN A 185 -11.05 -25.84 1.83
C ASN A 185 -11.74 -27.02 1.14
N ASP A 186 -11.26 -28.23 1.37
CA ASP A 186 -11.72 -29.46 0.73
C ASP A 186 -13.21 -29.76 0.97
N GLU A 187 -13.68 -29.63 2.21
CA GLU A 187 -15.09 -29.86 2.55
C GLU A 187 -16.04 -28.88 1.86
N TYR A 188 -15.65 -27.59 1.78
CA TYR A 188 -16.45 -26.56 1.11
C TYR A 188 -16.35 -26.71 -0.40
N ALA A 189 -15.15 -26.95 -0.95
CA ALA A 189 -14.93 -27.16 -2.37
C ALA A 189 -15.75 -28.34 -2.91
N ALA A 190 -15.81 -29.45 -2.18
CA ALA A 190 -16.56 -30.64 -2.58
C ALA A 190 -18.08 -30.43 -2.64
N ARG A 191 -18.62 -29.42 -1.96
CA ARG A 191 -20.05 -29.07 -1.96
C ARG A 191 -20.44 -28.11 -3.08
N ASN A 192 -19.44 -27.59 -3.83
CA ASN A 192 -19.62 -26.59 -4.85
C ASN A 192 -19.23 -27.16 -6.23
N PRO A 193 -19.65 -26.51 -7.35
CA PRO A 193 -19.26 -26.94 -8.69
C PRO A 193 -17.73 -27.00 -8.84
N PHE A 194 -17.21 -28.13 -9.33
CA PHE A 194 -15.77 -28.27 -9.60
C PHE A 194 -15.24 -27.23 -10.59
N GLU A 195 -16.12 -26.61 -11.36
CA GLU A 195 -15.79 -25.49 -12.28
C GLU A 195 -15.08 -24.34 -11.53
N TYR A 196 -15.43 -24.08 -10.27
CA TYR A 196 -14.80 -23.04 -9.44
C TYR A 196 -13.33 -23.35 -9.12
N GLN A 197 -12.91 -24.62 -9.28
CA GLN A 197 -11.53 -25.07 -9.05
C GLN A 197 -10.65 -25.01 -10.32
N LYS A 198 -11.23 -24.65 -11.47
CA LYS A 198 -10.52 -24.61 -12.74
C LYS A 198 -9.51 -23.48 -12.81
N LYS A 199 -8.41 -23.72 -13.51
CA LYS A 199 -7.32 -22.75 -13.71
C LYS A 199 -7.76 -21.38 -14.22
N ASN A 200 -8.80 -21.30 -15.05
CA ASN A 200 -9.39 -20.07 -15.56
C ASN A 200 -10.30 -19.36 -14.54
N ARG A 201 -10.51 -19.97 -13.37
CA ARG A 201 -11.27 -19.42 -12.24
C ARG A 201 -10.36 -19.07 -11.04
N LEU A 202 -9.07 -18.95 -11.29
CA LEU A 202 -8.05 -18.66 -10.28
C LEU A 202 -7.29 -17.39 -10.67
N VAL A 203 -6.95 -16.57 -9.67
CA VAL A 203 -6.14 -15.36 -9.84
C VAL A 203 -5.07 -15.31 -8.76
N TYR A 204 -3.87 -14.82 -9.11
CA TYR A 204 -2.79 -14.60 -8.15
C TYR A 204 -2.82 -13.18 -7.62
N CYS A 205 -2.48 -13.03 -6.35
CA CYS A 205 -2.45 -11.75 -5.66
C CYS A 205 -1.43 -11.76 -4.51
N ASN A 206 -0.88 -10.60 -4.13
CA ASN A 206 -0.17 -10.46 -2.86
C ASN A 206 -1.19 -10.36 -1.70
N LEU A 207 -0.71 -10.25 -0.46
CA LEU A 207 -1.60 -10.30 0.72
C LEU A 207 -2.53 -9.08 0.81
N LEU A 208 -2.11 -7.87 0.41
CA LEU A 208 -2.97 -6.68 0.37
C LEU A 208 -3.99 -6.75 -0.78
N GLU A 209 -3.58 -7.22 -1.94
CA GLU A 209 -4.47 -7.44 -3.08
C GLU A 209 -5.51 -8.52 -2.78
N HIS A 210 -5.12 -9.54 -2.00
CA HIS A 210 -6.05 -10.57 -1.53
C HIS A 210 -7.11 -9.96 -0.60
N LEU A 211 -6.68 -9.09 0.32
CA LEU A 211 -7.63 -8.35 1.16
C LEU A 211 -8.57 -7.49 0.31
N LEU A 212 -8.07 -6.79 -0.71
CA LEU A 212 -8.89 -5.99 -1.63
C LEU A 212 -9.94 -6.83 -2.37
N LEU A 213 -9.57 -8.02 -2.85
CA LEU A 213 -10.54 -8.93 -3.48
C LEU A 213 -11.67 -9.28 -2.51
N HIS A 214 -11.35 -9.59 -1.25
CA HIS A 214 -12.36 -9.87 -0.22
C HIS A 214 -13.21 -8.65 0.15
N VAL A 215 -12.61 -7.45 0.19
CA VAL A 215 -13.35 -6.19 0.40
C VAL A 215 -14.35 -5.97 -0.74
N LYS A 216 -13.96 -6.20 -2.00
CA LYS A 216 -14.83 -6.05 -3.16
C LYS A 216 -15.95 -7.09 -3.21
N ILE A 217 -15.71 -8.32 -2.75
CA ILE A 217 -16.77 -9.33 -2.58
C ILE A 217 -17.82 -8.84 -1.56
N ALA A 218 -17.37 -8.23 -0.46
CA ALA A 218 -18.26 -7.71 0.58
C ALA A 218 -19.04 -6.47 0.12
N GLU A 219 -18.41 -5.62 -0.68
CA GLU A 219 -18.99 -4.38 -1.23
C GLU A 219 -20.01 -4.66 -2.34
N GLU A 220 -19.75 -5.68 -3.15
CA GLU A 220 -20.56 -6.04 -4.31
C GLU A 220 -21.13 -7.47 -4.18
N PRO A 221 -21.99 -7.77 -3.21
CA PRO A 221 -22.49 -9.13 -3.01
C PRO A 221 -23.31 -9.56 -4.23
N ARG A 222 -22.86 -10.63 -4.91
CA ARG A 222 -23.44 -11.08 -6.20
C ARG A 222 -24.36 -12.28 -6.06
N ASN A 223 -24.36 -12.95 -4.93
CA ASN A 223 -25.23 -14.06 -4.70
C ASN A 223 -26.39 -13.63 -3.77
N PRO A 224 -27.59 -13.32 -4.32
CA PRO A 224 -28.76 -12.98 -3.53
C PRO A 224 -29.25 -14.14 -2.64
N ASP A 225 -28.87 -15.38 -2.99
CA ASP A 225 -29.19 -16.59 -2.24
C ASP A 225 -28.09 -16.99 -1.25
N ALA A 226 -26.97 -16.23 -1.21
CA ALA A 226 -25.93 -16.45 -0.21
C ALA A 226 -26.56 -16.30 1.18
N ASN A 227 -26.35 -17.30 2.02
CA ASN A 227 -26.75 -17.20 3.41
C ASN A 227 -26.02 -16.00 4.02
N GLU A 228 -26.76 -14.95 4.36
CA GLU A 228 -26.19 -13.71 4.93
C GLU A 228 -25.31 -14.00 6.16
N SER A 229 -25.56 -15.12 6.87
CA SER A 229 -24.74 -15.57 7.99
C SER A 229 -23.33 -16.03 7.58
N GLU A 230 -23.07 -16.29 6.31
CA GLU A 230 -21.74 -16.72 5.82
C GLU A 230 -20.78 -15.55 5.65
N LEU A 231 -21.27 -14.31 5.70
CA LEU A 231 -20.47 -13.08 5.59
C LEU A 231 -19.47 -13.12 4.41
N PRO A 232 -19.95 -13.25 3.13
CA PRO A 232 -19.07 -13.35 1.97
C PRO A 232 -18.05 -12.19 1.92
N GLY A 233 -16.79 -12.52 1.65
CA GLY A 233 -15.68 -11.57 1.68
C GLY A 233 -15.22 -11.20 3.09
N ILE A 234 -16.14 -10.76 3.97
CA ILE A 234 -15.81 -10.26 5.33
C ILE A 234 -15.18 -11.36 6.21
N GLY A 235 -15.72 -12.57 6.19
CA GLY A 235 -15.18 -13.67 7.00
C GLY A 235 -13.72 -13.97 6.68
N GLY A 236 -13.36 -14.02 5.41
CA GLY A 236 -11.99 -14.20 4.93
C GLY A 236 -11.09 -13.01 5.27
N ALA A 237 -11.59 -11.78 5.06
CA ALA A 237 -10.87 -10.55 5.38
C ALA A 237 -10.46 -10.50 6.85
N ILE A 238 -11.42 -10.64 7.79
CA ILE A 238 -11.17 -10.45 9.23
C ILE A 238 -10.44 -11.65 9.84
N ASN A 239 -10.91 -12.87 9.57
CA ASN A 239 -10.41 -14.06 10.27
C ASN A 239 -9.04 -14.51 9.79
N TYR A 240 -8.65 -14.18 8.57
CA TYR A 240 -7.39 -14.66 7.96
C TYR A 240 -6.47 -13.54 7.50
N LEU A 241 -6.95 -12.63 6.66
CA LEU A 241 -6.08 -11.66 5.96
C LEU A 241 -5.64 -10.53 6.88
N CYS A 242 -6.57 -9.90 7.61
CA CYS A 242 -6.21 -8.84 8.58
C CYS A 242 -5.27 -9.37 9.66
N LYS A 243 -5.47 -10.59 10.17
CA LYS A 243 -4.56 -11.16 11.17
C LYS A 243 -3.14 -11.31 10.66
N GLN A 244 -2.96 -11.80 9.42
CA GLN A 244 -1.65 -11.95 8.83
C GLN A 244 -0.98 -10.59 8.58
N LEU A 245 -1.72 -9.61 8.07
CA LEU A 245 -1.21 -8.25 7.86
C LEU A 245 -0.86 -7.57 9.19
N ASN A 246 -1.72 -7.71 10.21
CA ASN A 246 -1.46 -7.18 11.55
C ASN A 246 -0.18 -7.77 12.15
N ASP A 247 0.07 -9.06 11.99
CA ASP A 247 1.30 -9.70 12.45
C ASP A 247 2.53 -9.14 11.74
N ILE A 248 2.46 -8.92 10.42
CA ILE A 248 3.53 -8.31 9.63
C ILE A 248 3.81 -6.87 10.12
N TYR A 249 2.79 -6.04 10.25
CA TYR A 249 2.93 -4.64 10.66
C TYR A 249 3.21 -4.46 12.17
N ALA A 250 3.00 -5.51 12.97
CA ALA A 250 3.51 -5.59 14.34
C ALA A 250 4.99 -5.99 14.42
N GLY A 251 5.66 -6.22 13.28
CA GLY A 251 7.05 -6.62 13.22
C GLY A 251 7.30 -8.07 13.68
N LYS A 252 6.28 -8.93 13.65
CA LYS A 252 6.46 -10.35 14.00
C LYS A 252 7.18 -11.07 12.85
N GLU A 253 8.33 -11.65 13.15
CA GLU A 253 9.10 -12.42 12.17
C GLU A 253 8.44 -13.78 11.91
N PRO A 254 8.09 -14.09 10.66
CA PRO A 254 7.58 -15.41 10.31
C PRO A 254 8.68 -16.49 10.40
N ALA A 255 8.31 -17.67 10.89
CA ALA A 255 9.24 -18.81 10.96
C ALA A 255 9.52 -19.44 9.58
N GLU A 256 8.52 -19.46 8.70
CA GLU A 256 8.65 -20.11 7.38
C GLU A 256 9.14 -19.13 6.30
N GLU A 257 10.09 -19.54 5.48
CA GLU A 257 10.69 -18.72 4.42
C GLU A 257 9.66 -18.16 3.42
N TRP A 258 8.66 -18.93 3.05
CA TRP A 258 7.62 -18.44 2.15
C TRP A 258 6.81 -17.30 2.76
N ARG A 259 6.60 -17.31 4.10
CA ARG A 259 5.93 -16.21 4.80
C ARG A 259 6.78 -14.96 4.88
N LYS A 260 8.10 -15.10 5.00
CA LYS A 260 9.02 -13.95 4.89
C LYS A 260 8.92 -13.30 3.52
N THR A 261 8.85 -14.12 2.45
CA THR A 261 8.65 -13.62 1.09
C THR A 261 7.32 -12.89 0.93
N VAL A 262 6.24 -13.40 1.54
CA VAL A 262 4.93 -12.72 1.58
C VAL A 262 5.03 -11.37 2.32
N ALA A 263 5.64 -11.35 3.51
CA ALA A 263 5.81 -10.14 4.30
C ALA A 263 6.62 -9.07 3.55
N ALA A 264 7.72 -9.45 2.91
CA ALA A 264 8.57 -8.54 2.13
C ALA A 264 7.82 -7.86 0.96
N LYS A 265 6.72 -8.44 0.47
CA LYS A 265 5.89 -7.83 -0.60
C LYS A 265 5.02 -6.68 -0.12
N VAL A 266 4.73 -6.62 1.16
CA VAL A 266 3.70 -5.70 1.71
C VAL A 266 4.17 -4.90 2.93
N GLN A 267 5.32 -5.21 3.54
CA GLN A 267 5.78 -4.61 4.79
C GLN A 267 5.87 -3.07 4.75
N ASP A 268 6.19 -2.49 3.59
CA ASP A 268 6.36 -1.05 3.40
C ASP A 268 5.03 -0.34 3.05
N ASN A 269 3.91 -1.06 3.03
CA ASN A 269 2.61 -0.54 2.61
C ASN A 269 1.62 -0.37 3.77
N PHE A 270 2.09 0.01 4.96
CA PHE A 270 1.24 0.17 6.14
C PHE A 270 0.12 1.20 5.91
N ASP A 271 0.44 2.36 5.33
CA ASP A 271 -0.55 3.43 5.06
C ASP A 271 -1.61 2.97 4.04
N ASP A 272 -1.21 2.16 3.04
CA ASP A 272 -2.15 1.52 2.12
C ASP A 272 -3.10 0.56 2.85
N TYR A 273 -2.54 -0.23 3.76
CA TYR A 273 -3.34 -1.15 4.58
C TYR A 273 -4.38 -0.39 5.42
N ILE A 274 -4.00 0.70 6.07
CA ILE A 274 -4.93 1.52 6.86
C ILE A 274 -6.05 2.08 5.97
N ARG A 275 -5.74 2.56 4.75
CA ARG A 275 -6.76 3.01 3.79
C ARG A 275 -7.73 1.89 3.39
N ILE A 276 -7.22 0.68 3.16
CA ILE A 276 -8.05 -0.48 2.88
C ILE A 276 -8.93 -0.85 4.08
N LEU A 277 -8.41 -0.80 5.31
CA LEU A 277 -9.19 -1.04 6.51
C LEU A 277 -10.30 0.00 6.71
N ARG A 278 -10.01 1.28 6.45
CA ARG A 278 -11.01 2.36 6.50
C ARG A 278 -12.13 2.10 5.49
N HIS A 279 -11.78 1.72 4.26
CA HIS A 279 -12.77 1.36 3.25
C HIS A 279 -13.58 0.12 3.64
N LEU A 280 -12.91 -0.94 4.12
CA LEU A 280 -13.59 -2.14 4.65
C LEU A 280 -14.56 -1.77 5.77
N TRP A 281 -14.16 -0.90 6.69
CA TRP A 281 -15.04 -0.44 7.76
C TRP A 281 -16.26 0.31 7.22
N SER A 282 -16.10 1.17 6.22
CA SER A 282 -17.23 1.85 5.57
C SER A 282 -18.23 0.87 4.93
N VAL A 283 -17.75 -0.22 4.34
CA VAL A 283 -18.61 -1.30 3.82
C VAL A 283 -19.38 -1.99 4.94
N ILE A 284 -18.71 -2.27 6.07
CA ILE A 284 -19.33 -2.89 7.25
C ILE A 284 -20.42 -1.98 7.83
N GLU A 285 -20.16 -0.69 7.97
CA GLU A 285 -21.12 0.27 8.53
C GLU A 285 -22.38 0.45 7.67
N GLN A 286 -22.25 0.31 6.37
CA GLN A 286 -23.39 0.44 5.44
C GLN A 286 -24.26 -0.82 5.42
N ASN A 287 -23.76 -1.98 5.87
CA ASN A 287 -24.53 -3.21 5.92
C ASN A 287 -25.09 -3.44 7.34
N PRO A 288 -26.43 -3.43 7.53
CA PRO A 288 -27.06 -3.56 8.85
C PRO A 288 -26.65 -4.86 9.57
N LEU A 289 -26.50 -5.97 8.86
CA LEU A 289 -26.08 -7.26 9.46
C LEU A 289 -24.63 -7.20 9.92
N TYR A 290 -23.71 -6.76 9.05
CA TYR A 290 -22.28 -6.70 9.37
C TYR A 290 -22.04 -5.80 10.59
N LYS A 291 -22.68 -4.64 10.64
CA LYS A 291 -22.58 -3.68 11.75
C LYS A 291 -22.99 -4.25 13.11
N THR A 292 -23.89 -5.24 13.16
CA THR A 292 -24.31 -5.86 14.42
C THR A 292 -23.33 -6.94 14.93
N ILE A 293 -22.52 -7.49 14.04
CA ILE A 293 -21.65 -8.64 14.34
C ILE A 293 -20.19 -8.24 14.47
N ILE A 294 -19.76 -7.22 13.70
CA ILE A 294 -18.35 -6.86 13.54
C ILE A 294 -18.06 -5.53 14.23
N THR A 295 -16.95 -5.50 14.96
CA THR A 295 -16.44 -4.29 15.63
C THR A 295 -15.10 -3.85 15.03
N LYS A 296 -14.76 -2.54 15.13
CA LYS A 296 -13.44 -2.02 14.71
C LYS A 296 -12.28 -2.78 15.37
N GLN A 297 -12.43 -3.19 16.63
CA GLN A 297 -11.43 -3.96 17.36
C GLN A 297 -11.10 -5.31 16.73
N MET A 298 -12.07 -5.95 16.05
CA MET A 298 -11.82 -7.21 15.35
C MET A 298 -10.83 -7.02 14.18
N LEU A 299 -10.81 -5.85 13.56
CA LEU A 299 -9.85 -5.50 12.50
C LEU A 299 -8.44 -5.30 13.06
N CYS A 300 -8.31 -4.93 14.32
CA CYS A 300 -7.04 -4.65 15.00
C CYS A 300 -6.49 -5.87 15.78
N THR A 301 -7.03 -7.06 15.58
CA THR A 301 -6.63 -8.27 16.32
C THR A 301 -5.13 -8.55 16.18
N GLY A 302 -4.42 -8.67 17.27
CA GLY A 302 -3.00 -9.01 17.32
C GLY A 302 -2.07 -7.81 17.51
N TRP A 303 -2.61 -6.59 17.52
CA TRP A 303 -1.86 -5.37 17.84
C TRP A 303 -1.94 -5.01 19.33
N ASP A 304 -0.96 -4.22 19.81
CA ASP A 304 -0.97 -3.62 21.15
C ASP A 304 -1.77 -2.31 21.21
N GLY A 305 -2.03 -1.80 22.43
CA GLY A 305 -2.92 -0.68 22.68
C GLY A 305 -2.61 0.59 21.88
N LYS A 306 -1.32 0.96 21.72
CA LYS A 306 -0.92 2.20 21.03
C LYS A 306 -1.15 2.15 19.54
N ILE A 307 -0.86 0.99 18.91
CA ILE A 307 -1.13 0.79 17.48
C ILE A 307 -2.64 0.78 17.26
N VAL A 308 -3.38 0.11 18.13
CA VAL A 308 -4.86 0.03 18.06
C VAL A 308 -5.47 1.44 18.16
N GLU A 309 -5.06 2.25 19.14
CA GLU A 309 -5.55 3.62 19.32
C GLU A 309 -5.34 4.45 18.05
N ARG A 310 -4.12 4.47 17.51
CA ARG A 310 -3.79 5.17 16.27
C ARG A 310 -4.66 4.71 15.09
N VAL A 311 -4.78 3.39 14.90
CA VAL A 311 -5.54 2.84 13.77
C VAL A 311 -7.04 3.14 13.89
N LEU A 312 -7.59 3.08 15.12
CA LEU A 312 -8.99 3.42 15.36
C LEU A 312 -9.28 4.90 15.09
N GLU A 313 -8.36 5.81 15.47
CA GLU A 313 -8.44 7.24 15.15
C GLU A 313 -8.40 7.48 13.63
N GLU A 314 -7.53 6.79 12.92
CA GLU A 314 -7.44 6.91 11.45
C GLU A 314 -8.63 6.29 10.70
N MET A 315 -9.43 5.46 11.38
CA MET A 315 -10.67 4.85 10.83
C MET A 315 -11.94 5.68 11.16
N GLU A 316 -11.82 6.77 11.90
CA GLU A 316 -12.90 7.75 12.13
C GLU A 316 -13.04 8.70 10.95
#